data_f16b0b020187c97ed9e0535e1499e208
#
_entry.id   f16b0b020187c97ed9e0535e1499e208
#
_cell.length_a   1.000
_cell.length_b   1.000
_cell.length_c   1.000
_cell.angle_alpha   90.00
_cell.angle_beta   90.00
_cell.angle_gamma   90.00
#
_symmetry.space_group_name_H-M   'P 1'
#
loop_
_entity.id
_entity.type
_entity.pdbx_description
1 polymer ?
#
loop_
_entity_poly.entity_id
_entity_poly.type
_entity_poly.pdbx_seq_one_letter_code
_entity_poly.pdbx_strand_id
1 'polypeptide(L)'
;YLTPAQNTGFDPHYDVHDVFVLQFTGRKRWRVHAPVVDAPLRDQPWQDRRAEVAARATEEPVIETVLEPGDVLYLPRGYLHSASALGELSGHLTIGVQPVTRAFLAARVLDLVSDDVELRRSLPMGVDLGAPDVLAGDLEATRDALHAAVDRLDDADVVTTIAAAVGRHLSAGTRPAPLGPLAQLAAAEKVSAGDVVVLRPGLRCALGGPGDREGTVRLRLPDTSLHL
;
A
#
# COMPACT_ATOMS: atom_id res chain seq x y z
N TYR A 1 18.85 -2.07 7.54
CA TYR A 1 19.88 -2.79 6.79
C TYR A 1 21.26 -2.49 7.37
N LEU A 2 22.05 -3.54 7.58
CA LEU A 2 23.50 -3.44 7.89
C LEU A 2 24.26 -4.09 6.74
N THR A 3 25.20 -3.36 6.14
CA THR A 3 25.99 -3.80 5.00
C THR A 3 27.46 -3.87 5.41
N PRO A 4 28.09 -5.05 5.33
CA PRO A 4 29.52 -5.19 5.59
C PRO A 4 30.37 -4.34 4.66
N ALA A 5 31.59 -4.03 5.09
CA ALA A 5 32.52 -3.09 4.44
C ALA A 5 32.78 -3.36 2.94
N GLN A 6 32.69 -4.61 2.51
CA GLN A 6 33.06 -5.04 1.16
C GLN A 6 31.87 -5.52 0.32
N ASN A 7 30.64 -5.29 0.78
CA ASN A 7 29.45 -5.75 0.08
C ASN A 7 28.81 -4.62 -0.74
N THR A 8 28.53 -4.93 -2.00
CA THR A 8 27.47 -4.23 -2.71
C THR A 8 26.15 -4.64 -2.05
N GLY A 9 25.27 -3.70 -1.79
CA GLY A 9 23.95 -4.00 -1.28
C GLY A 9 23.12 -4.82 -2.27
N PHE A 10 21.86 -4.48 -2.43
CA PHE A 10 20.99 -5.11 -3.42
C PHE A 10 21.38 -4.72 -4.84
N ASP A 11 21.15 -5.63 -5.78
CA ASP A 11 21.18 -5.33 -7.21
C ASP A 11 20.25 -4.17 -7.54
N PRO A 12 20.49 -3.44 -8.65
CA PRO A 12 19.62 -2.37 -9.08
C PRO A 12 18.15 -2.83 -9.18
N HIS A 13 17.26 -2.12 -8.49
CA HIS A 13 15.84 -2.41 -8.47
C HIS A 13 15.03 -1.13 -8.18
N TYR A 14 13.72 -1.19 -8.37
CA TYR A 14 12.82 -0.15 -7.90
C TYR A 14 11.78 -0.73 -6.95
N ASP A 15 11.25 0.12 -6.07
CA ASP A 15 10.15 -0.22 -5.20
C ASP A 15 8.81 0.25 -5.79
N VAL A 16 7.73 -0.47 -5.46
CA VAL A 16 6.34 -0.10 -5.80
C VAL A 16 5.70 0.80 -4.73
N HIS A 17 6.47 1.28 -3.78
CA HIS A 17 6.11 2.22 -2.72
C HIS A 17 7.19 3.29 -2.57
N ASP A 18 6.86 4.40 -1.97
CA ASP A 18 7.82 5.46 -1.69
C ASP A 18 8.72 5.06 -0.53
N VAL A 19 9.98 5.47 -0.57
CA VAL A 19 10.99 5.06 0.42
C VAL A 19 11.74 6.26 0.96
N PHE A 20 11.89 6.32 2.29
CA PHE A 20 12.87 7.17 2.95
C PHE A 20 14.00 6.28 3.48
N VAL A 21 15.22 6.61 3.08
CA VAL A 21 16.44 5.96 3.56
C VAL A 21 17.12 6.90 4.55
N LEU A 22 17.30 6.46 5.80
CA LEU A 22 17.95 7.22 6.87
C LEU A 22 19.28 6.57 7.19
N GLN A 23 20.38 7.19 6.81
CA GLN A 23 21.72 6.69 7.13
C GLN A 23 22.04 6.99 8.60
N PHE A 24 22.39 5.96 9.40
CA PHE A 24 22.68 6.15 10.83
C PHE A 24 24.10 5.75 11.23
N THR A 25 24.84 4.97 10.40
CA THR A 25 26.24 4.61 10.66
C THR A 25 26.99 4.28 9.39
N GLY A 26 28.29 4.60 9.34
CA GLY A 26 29.11 4.43 8.16
C GLY A 26 28.60 5.21 6.96
N ARG A 27 29.25 5.02 5.81
CA ARG A 27 28.92 5.72 4.57
C ARG A 27 28.45 4.74 3.50
N LYS A 28 27.54 5.20 2.64
CA LYS A 28 27.02 4.39 1.54
C LYS A 28 26.84 5.24 0.29
N ARG A 29 27.41 4.76 -0.83
CA ARG A 29 27.17 5.38 -2.13
C ARG A 29 25.85 4.88 -2.69
N TRP A 30 25.02 5.82 -3.12
CA TRP A 30 23.75 5.58 -3.77
C TRP A 30 23.80 6.06 -5.21
N ARG A 31 23.28 5.24 -6.12
CA ARG A 31 22.99 5.59 -7.51
C ARG A 31 21.51 5.45 -7.74
N VAL A 32 20.89 6.52 -8.22
CA VAL A 32 19.47 6.58 -8.53
C VAL A 32 19.33 6.91 -10.00
N HIS A 33 18.61 6.09 -10.74
CA HIS A 33 18.32 6.32 -12.15
C HIS A 33 16.87 6.69 -12.33
N ALA A 34 16.52 7.25 -13.49
CA ALA A 34 15.14 7.52 -13.87
C ALA A 34 14.28 6.25 -13.78
N PRO A 35 12.97 6.38 -13.57
CA PRO A 35 12.11 5.23 -13.40
C PRO A 35 12.04 4.37 -14.67
N VAL A 36 11.89 3.07 -14.50
CA VAL A 36 11.53 2.12 -15.55
C VAL A 36 10.02 2.18 -15.81
N VAL A 37 9.25 2.29 -14.75
CA VAL A 37 7.81 2.53 -14.77
C VAL A 37 7.52 3.72 -13.89
N ASP A 38 6.83 4.73 -14.43
CA ASP A 38 6.40 5.88 -13.66
C ASP A 38 5.30 5.48 -12.68
N ALA A 39 5.54 5.79 -11.39
CA ALA A 39 4.58 5.57 -10.31
C ALA A 39 3.94 4.16 -10.32
N PRO A 40 4.74 3.07 -10.31
CA PRO A 40 4.23 1.70 -10.45
C PRO A 40 3.19 1.37 -9.38
N LEU A 41 2.21 0.56 -9.77
CA LEU A 41 1.24 -0.02 -8.85
C LEU A 41 1.85 -1.22 -8.13
N ARG A 42 1.19 -1.67 -7.06
CA ARG A 42 1.67 -2.76 -6.20
C ARG A 42 1.88 -4.09 -6.96
N ASP A 43 1.11 -4.32 -8.00
CA ASP A 43 1.15 -5.49 -8.87
C ASP A 43 2.08 -5.33 -10.09
N GLN A 44 2.94 -4.31 -10.08
CA GLN A 44 3.93 -4.03 -11.14
C GLN A 44 5.36 -4.08 -10.58
N PRO A 45 5.80 -5.19 -9.95
CA PRO A 45 7.10 -5.29 -9.33
C PRO A 45 8.23 -5.33 -10.38
N TRP A 46 9.42 -4.90 -10.00
CA TRP A 46 10.59 -4.87 -10.88
C TRP A 46 11.00 -6.26 -11.41
N GLN A 47 10.66 -7.32 -10.70
CA GLN A 47 10.97 -8.70 -11.09
C GLN A 47 10.40 -9.07 -12.47
N ASP A 48 9.27 -8.49 -12.84
CA ASP A 48 8.63 -8.73 -14.14
C ASP A 48 9.27 -7.93 -15.28
N ARG A 49 10.21 -7.02 -14.94
CA ARG A 49 10.88 -6.09 -15.86
C ARG A 49 12.40 -6.13 -15.78
N ARG A 50 12.96 -7.30 -15.47
CA ARG A 50 14.42 -7.46 -15.23
C ARG A 50 15.28 -6.96 -16.37
N ALA A 51 14.90 -7.17 -17.62
CA ALA A 51 15.65 -6.72 -18.78
C ALA A 51 15.67 -5.19 -18.89
N GLU A 52 14.53 -4.55 -18.66
CA GLU A 52 14.38 -3.08 -18.67
C GLU A 52 15.16 -2.44 -17.51
N VAL A 53 15.10 -3.06 -16.33
CA VAL A 53 15.87 -2.66 -15.14
C VAL A 53 17.37 -2.76 -15.41
N ALA A 54 17.84 -3.87 -15.97
CA ALA A 54 19.26 -4.05 -16.30
C ALA A 54 19.75 -3.01 -17.34
N ALA A 55 18.93 -2.72 -18.36
CA ALA A 55 19.26 -1.70 -19.34
C ALA A 55 19.33 -0.30 -18.70
N ARG A 56 18.33 0.09 -17.90
CA ARG A 56 18.29 1.36 -17.20
C ARG A 56 19.47 1.57 -16.24
N ALA A 57 19.93 0.52 -15.59
CA ALA A 57 21.06 0.55 -14.66
C ALA A 57 22.41 0.88 -15.33
N THR A 58 22.49 0.76 -16.65
CA THR A 58 23.70 1.14 -17.43
C THR A 58 23.72 2.59 -17.88
N GLU A 59 22.61 3.30 -17.72
CA GLU A 59 22.50 4.71 -18.09
C GLU A 59 23.11 5.61 -17.00
N GLU A 60 23.28 6.89 -17.32
CA GLU A 60 23.74 7.90 -16.35
C GLU A 60 22.72 8.03 -15.21
N PRO A 61 23.14 7.92 -13.95
CA PRO A 61 22.24 8.12 -12.83
C PRO A 61 21.78 9.57 -12.72
N VAL A 62 20.51 9.81 -12.39
CA VAL A 62 19.98 11.16 -12.11
C VAL A 62 20.48 11.70 -10.77
N ILE A 63 20.87 10.81 -9.85
CA ILE A 63 21.55 11.14 -8.60
C ILE A 63 22.64 10.10 -8.36
N GLU A 64 23.88 10.58 -8.14
CA GLU A 64 24.93 9.80 -7.52
C GLU A 64 25.43 10.56 -6.30
N THR A 65 25.32 9.96 -5.13
CA THR A 65 25.66 10.62 -3.86
C THR A 65 26.19 9.62 -2.83
N VAL A 66 26.89 10.14 -1.83
CA VAL A 66 27.27 9.38 -0.65
C VAL A 66 26.47 9.88 0.53
N LEU A 67 25.72 8.98 1.18
CA LEU A 67 25.03 9.29 2.42
C LEU A 67 25.96 9.05 3.61
N GLU A 68 26.01 10.01 4.51
CA GLU A 68 26.69 9.99 5.82
C GLU A 68 25.67 9.90 6.95
N PRO A 69 26.07 9.54 8.19
CA PRO A 69 25.17 9.48 9.32
C PRO A 69 24.42 10.82 9.54
N GLY A 70 23.09 10.76 9.54
CA GLY A 70 22.20 11.91 9.62
C GLY A 70 21.55 12.29 8.28
N ASP A 71 22.07 11.80 7.15
CA ASP A 71 21.48 12.07 5.84
C ASP A 71 20.21 11.24 5.62
N VAL A 72 19.28 11.84 4.85
CA VAL A 72 18.03 11.20 4.42
C VAL A 72 17.91 11.30 2.91
N LEU A 73 17.66 10.18 2.25
CA LEU A 73 17.34 10.10 0.84
C LEU A 73 15.87 9.70 0.67
N TYR A 74 15.10 10.50 -0.05
CA TYR A 74 13.76 10.14 -0.49
C TYR A 74 13.80 9.57 -1.90
N LEU A 75 13.24 8.39 -2.07
CA LEU A 75 13.11 7.67 -3.33
C LEU A 75 11.61 7.53 -3.66
N PRO A 76 11.10 8.26 -4.66
CA PRO A 76 9.77 7.99 -5.17
C PRO A 76 9.69 6.59 -5.76
N ARG A 77 8.56 5.94 -5.66
CA ARG A 77 8.34 4.62 -6.28
C ARG A 77 8.67 4.65 -7.78
N GLY A 78 9.23 3.56 -8.28
CA GLY A 78 9.63 3.42 -9.68
C GLY A 78 11.05 3.87 -9.97
N TYR A 79 11.65 4.75 -9.16
CA TYR A 79 13.03 5.14 -9.35
C TYR A 79 13.97 3.97 -9.10
N LEU A 80 14.77 3.63 -10.13
CA LEU A 80 15.74 2.56 -10.03
C LEU A 80 16.90 3.00 -9.13
N HIS A 81 17.27 2.17 -8.17
CA HIS A 81 18.34 2.50 -7.24
C HIS A 81 19.20 1.30 -6.88
N SER A 82 20.44 1.61 -6.54
CA SER A 82 21.42 0.67 -5.99
C SER A 82 22.30 1.36 -4.97
N ALA A 83 22.89 0.58 -4.08
CA ALA A 83 23.74 1.14 -3.03
C ALA A 83 24.93 0.23 -2.73
N SER A 84 26.11 0.82 -2.41
CA SER A 84 27.33 0.10 -2.05
C SER A 84 28.02 0.74 -0.83
N ALA A 85 28.50 -0.10 0.10
CA ALA A 85 29.32 0.35 1.22
C ALA A 85 30.70 0.84 0.74
N LEU A 86 31.32 1.75 1.48
CA LEU A 86 32.58 2.41 1.13
C LEU A 86 33.74 1.95 2.02
N GLY A 87 33.94 0.63 2.14
CA GLY A 87 35.06 0.07 2.86
C GLY A 87 34.88 0.02 4.39
N GLU A 88 33.71 0.33 4.89
CA GLU A 88 33.35 0.27 6.32
C GLU A 88 31.95 -0.33 6.51
N LEU A 89 31.64 -0.76 7.73
CA LEU A 89 30.27 -1.19 8.07
C LEU A 89 29.31 -0.01 7.90
N SER A 90 28.30 -0.18 7.07
CA SER A 90 27.32 0.86 6.80
C SER A 90 25.91 0.39 7.18
N GLY A 91 25.17 1.26 7.89
CA GLY A 91 23.80 0.98 8.33
C GLY A 91 22.83 2.10 7.99
N HIS A 92 21.66 1.70 7.48
CA HIS A 92 20.55 2.61 7.24
C HIS A 92 19.22 1.98 7.65
N LEU A 93 18.25 2.82 7.99
CA LEU A 93 16.85 2.47 8.13
C LEU A 93 16.14 2.77 6.82
N THR A 94 15.21 1.90 6.44
CA THR A 94 14.32 2.11 5.30
C THR A 94 12.89 2.19 5.81
N ILE A 95 12.22 3.30 5.49
CA ILE A 95 10.81 3.51 5.81
C ILE A 95 10.04 3.51 4.51
N GLY A 96 9.25 2.45 4.27
CA GLY A 96 8.37 2.36 3.11
C GLY A 96 7.01 3.01 3.40
N VAL A 97 6.56 3.86 2.48
CA VAL A 97 5.25 4.51 2.54
C VAL A 97 4.39 4.00 1.39
N GLN A 98 3.33 3.27 1.71
CA GLN A 98 2.37 2.75 0.73
C GLN A 98 1.41 3.87 0.32
N PRO A 99 1.43 4.35 -0.94
CA PRO A 99 0.51 5.39 -1.37
C PRO A 99 -0.89 4.84 -1.62
N VAL A 100 -1.90 5.62 -1.27
CA VAL A 100 -3.26 5.40 -1.79
C VAL A 100 -3.33 6.04 -3.17
N THR A 101 -3.64 5.25 -4.19
CA THR A 101 -3.58 5.68 -5.60
C THR A 101 -4.97 5.94 -6.18
N ARG A 102 -5.04 6.65 -7.31
CA ARG A 102 -6.28 6.77 -8.09
C ARG A 102 -6.77 5.41 -8.59
N ALA A 103 -5.86 4.46 -8.89
CA ALA A 103 -6.24 3.10 -9.24
C ALA A 103 -6.98 2.40 -8.07
N PHE A 104 -6.57 2.63 -6.82
CA PHE A 104 -7.33 2.16 -5.66
C PHE A 104 -8.74 2.74 -5.62
N LEU A 105 -8.90 4.05 -5.87
CA LEU A 105 -10.23 4.69 -5.91
C LEU A 105 -11.07 4.13 -7.06
N ALA A 106 -10.49 3.98 -8.26
CA ALA A 106 -11.17 3.40 -9.42
C ALA A 106 -11.67 1.98 -9.13
N ALA A 107 -10.86 1.14 -8.49
CA ALA A 107 -11.29 -0.19 -8.08
C ALA A 107 -12.48 -0.14 -7.10
N ARG A 108 -12.52 0.84 -6.18
CA ARG A 108 -13.68 1.02 -5.27
C ARG A 108 -14.93 1.50 -6.01
N VAL A 109 -14.80 2.35 -7.03
CA VAL A 109 -15.93 2.72 -7.89
C VAL A 109 -16.44 1.49 -8.63
N LEU A 110 -15.55 0.66 -9.20
CA LEU A 110 -15.95 -0.60 -9.85
C LEU A 110 -16.67 -1.55 -8.89
N ASP A 111 -16.22 -1.67 -7.64
CA ASP A 111 -16.92 -2.46 -6.63
C ASP A 111 -18.36 -1.96 -6.41
N LEU A 112 -18.58 -0.63 -6.37
CA LEU A 112 -19.90 -0.03 -6.17
C LEU A 112 -20.87 -0.31 -7.31
N VAL A 113 -20.38 -0.35 -8.54
CA VAL A 113 -21.22 -0.62 -9.72
C VAL A 113 -21.34 -2.11 -10.05
N SER A 114 -20.61 -2.99 -9.39
CA SER A 114 -20.61 -4.43 -9.68
C SER A 114 -21.96 -5.12 -9.43
N ASP A 115 -22.86 -4.49 -8.66
CA ASP A 115 -24.21 -4.97 -8.41
C ASP A 115 -25.20 -4.64 -9.55
N ASP A 116 -24.79 -3.84 -10.54
CA ASP A 116 -25.61 -3.54 -11.70
C ASP A 116 -25.92 -4.82 -12.50
N VAL A 117 -27.18 -5.02 -12.85
CA VAL A 117 -27.64 -6.25 -13.52
C VAL A 117 -27.01 -6.43 -14.90
N GLU A 118 -26.75 -5.34 -15.62
CA GLU A 118 -26.11 -5.42 -16.95
C GLU A 118 -24.66 -5.88 -16.84
N LEU A 119 -23.92 -5.43 -15.82
CA LEU A 119 -22.56 -5.87 -15.56
C LEU A 119 -22.48 -7.30 -15.02
N ARG A 120 -23.59 -7.84 -14.50
CA ARG A 120 -23.69 -9.22 -13.99
C ARG A 120 -24.16 -10.22 -15.03
N ARG A 121 -24.44 -9.79 -16.25
CA ARG A 121 -24.82 -10.70 -17.34
C ARG A 121 -23.68 -11.62 -17.73
N SER A 122 -24.02 -12.88 -17.97
CA SER A 122 -23.05 -13.85 -18.49
C SER A 122 -22.76 -13.58 -19.96
N LEU A 123 -21.51 -13.74 -20.35
CA LEU A 123 -21.13 -13.77 -21.76
C LEU A 123 -21.72 -15.01 -22.46
N PRO A 124 -21.85 -15.02 -23.82
CA PRO A 124 -22.40 -16.12 -24.57
C PRO A 124 -21.65 -17.44 -24.28
N MET A 125 -22.38 -18.51 -24.15
CA MET A 125 -21.82 -19.86 -24.03
C MET A 125 -21.70 -20.53 -25.41
N GLY A 126 -20.72 -21.42 -25.56
CA GLY A 126 -20.57 -22.21 -26.77
C GLY A 126 -19.87 -21.49 -27.93
N VAL A 127 -19.27 -20.34 -27.67
CA VAL A 127 -18.47 -19.54 -28.63
C VAL A 127 -17.02 -19.45 -28.14
N ASP A 128 -16.10 -19.16 -29.06
CA ASP A 128 -14.70 -18.88 -28.70
C ASP A 128 -14.55 -17.44 -28.20
N LEU A 129 -14.64 -17.26 -26.89
CA LEU A 129 -14.45 -15.95 -26.23
C LEU A 129 -13.01 -15.44 -26.35
N GLY A 130 -12.04 -16.24 -26.77
CA GLY A 130 -10.68 -15.81 -27.09
C GLY A 130 -10.56 -15.14 -28.46
N ALA A 131 -11.56 -15.26 -29.32
CA ALA A 131 -11.58 -14.61 -30.61
C ALA A 131 -11.99 -13.12 -30.47
N PRO A 132 -11.16 -12.17 -30.96
CA PRO A 132 -11.42 -10.73 -30.78
C PRO A 132 -12.72 -10.25 -31.37
N ASP A 133 -13.13 -10.79 -32.55
CA ASP A 133 -14.36 -10.45 -33.25
C ASP A 133 -15.62 -10.93 -32.50
N VAL A 134 -15.53 -12.07 -31.80
CA VAL A 134 -16.60 -12.58 -30.94
C VAL A 134 -16.78 -11.71 -29.72
N LEU A 135 -15.68 -11.28 -29.10
CA LEU A 135 -15.70 -10.51 -27.84
C LEU A 135 -16.04 -9.02 -28.03
N ALA A 136 -15.82 -8.47 -29.22
CA ALA A 136 -15.91 -7.03 -29.46
C ALA A 136 -17.25 -6.41 -29.08
N GLY A 137 -18.38 -7.06 -29.48
CA GLY A 137 -19.72 -6.57 -29.17
C GLY A 137 -20.05 -6.58 -27.67
N ASP A 138 -19.68 -7.67 -26.98
CA ASP A 138 -19.88 -7.78 -25.53
C ASP A 138 -19.00 -6.79 -24.76
N LEU A 139 -17.80 -6.51 -25.24
CA LEU A 139 -16.91 -5.50 -24.65
C LEU A 139 -17.48 -4.09 -24.81
N GLU A 140 -18.05 -3.75 -25.97
CA GLU A 140 -18.73 -2.48 -26.20
C GLU A 140 -19.94 -2.33 -25.27
N ALA A 141 -20.80 -3.34 -25.20
CA ALA A 141 -21.95 -3.35 -24.30
C ALA A 141 -21.55 -3.24 -22.80
N THR A 142 -20.47 -3.92 -22.42
CA THR A 142 -19.92 -3.84 -21.04
C THR A 142 -19.43 -2.43 -20.73
N ARG A 143 -18.74 -1.78 -21.67
CA ARG A 143 -18.27 -0.40 -21.49
C ARG A 143 -19.44 0.57 -21.33
N ASP A 144 -20.45 0.45 -22.16
CA ASP A 144 -21.64 1.31 -22.10
C ASP A 144 -22.43 1.10 -20.80
N ALA A 145 -22.58 -0.15 -20.39
CA ALA A 145 -23.20 -0.49 -19.10
C ALA A 145 -22.40 0.10 -17.92
N LEU A 146 -21.07 0.02 -17.97
CA LEU A 146 -20.18 0.59 -16.95
C LEU A 146 -20.34 2.11 -16.86
N HIS A 147 -20.29 2.83 -17.99
CA HIS A 147 -20.51 4.27 -18.02
C HIS A 147 -21.88 4.63 -17.43
N ALA A 148 -22.95 3.97 -17.88
CA ALA A 148 -24.29 4.23 -17.34
C ALA A 148 -24.42 3.90 -15.85
N ALA A 149 -23.74 2.87 -15.36
CA ALA A 149 -23.76 2.52 -13.94
C ALA A 149 -23.02 3.57 -13.10
N VAL A 150 -21.86 4.05 -13.57
CA VAL A 150 -21.09 5.11 -12.89
C VAL A 150 -21.88 6.42 -12.87
N ASP A 151 -22.51 6.81 -13.97
CA ASP A 151 -23.31 8.04 -14.07
C ASP A 151 -24.55 8.05 -13.15
N ARG A 152 -25.03 6.88 -12.72
CA ARG A 152 -26.13 6.76 -11.75
C ARG A 152 -25.71 6.85 -10.29
N LEU A 153 -24.40 6.79 -10.00
CA LEU A 153 -23.93 6.89 -8.62
C LEU A 153 -24.21 8.29 -8.07
N ASP A 154 -24.70 8.36 -6.83
CA ASP A 154 -24.77 9.62 -6.09
C ASP A 154 -23.37 9.98 -5.55
N ASP A 155 -22.87 11.16 -5.91
CA ASP A 155 -21.52 11.59 -5.55
C ASP A 155 -21.28 11.62 -4.03
N ALA A 156 -22.27 12.00 -3.24
CA ALA A 156 -22.13 12.10 -1.79
C ALA A 156 -22.01 10.72 -1.14
N ASP A 157 -22.80 9.74 -1.60
CA ASP A 157 -22.74 8.36 -1.13
C ASP A 157 -21.44 7.68 -1.57
N VAL A 158 -20.99 7.92 -2.81
CA VAL A 158 -19.71 7.42 -3.34
C VAL A 158 -18.55 7.92 -2.48
N VAL A 159 -18.48 9.25 -2.26
CA VAL A 159 -17.40 9.85 -1.46
C VAL A 159 -17.40 9.27 -0.04
N THR A 160 -18.57 9.15 0.60
CA THR A 160 -18.68 8.61 1.96
C THR A 160 -18.22 7.16 2.03
N THR A 161 -18.64 6.33 1.09
CA THR A 161 -18.30 4.89 1.04
C THR A 161 -16.81 4.68 0.74
N ILE A 162 -16.27 5.41 -0.22
CA ILE A 162 -14.84 5.31 -0.58
C ILE A 162 -13.97 5.87 0.53
N ALA A 163 -14.33 6.99 1.16
CA ALA A 163 -13.61 7.54 2.31
C ALA A 163 -13.52 6.53 3.45
N ALA A 164 -14.61 5.82 3.75
CA ALA A 164 -14.60 4.74 4.73
C ALA A 164 -13.68 3.58 4.32
N ALA A 165 -13.63 3.20 3.03
CA ALA A 165 -12.73 2.17 2.52
C ALA A 165 -11.27 2.59 2.60
N VAL A 166 -10.93 3.84 2.25
CA VAL A 166 -9.59 4.42 2.42
C VAL A 166 -9.20 4.42 3.90
N GLY A 167 -10.10 4.84 4.79
CA GLY A 167 -9.86 4.85 6.23
C GLY A 167 -9.54 3.45 6.78
N ARG A 168 -10.27 2.42 6.35
CA ARG A 168 -9.98 1.03 6.69
C ARG A 168 -8.62 0.59 6.15
N HIS A 169 -8.31 0.87 4.89
CA HIS A 169 -7.05 0.52 4.26
C HIS A 169 -5.84 1.12 5.00
N LEU A 170 -5.91 2.41 5.33
CA LEU A 170 -4.86 3.11 6.08
C LEU A 170 -4.73 2.58 7.52
N SER A 171 -5.86 2.21 8.14
CA SER A 171 -5.86 1.68 9.50
C SER A 171 -5.27 0.28 9.58
N ALA A 172 -5.55 -0.59 8.59
CA ALA A 172 -5.00 -1.94 8.52
C ALA A 172 -3.46 -1.97 8.43
N GLY A 173 -2.85 -0.95 7.80
CA GLY A 173 -1.39 -0.79 7.74
C GLY A 173 -0.75 -0.23 9.03
N THR A 174 -1.55 0.25 9.98
CA THR A 174 -1.03 0.91 11.19
C THR A 174 -0.92 -0.09 12.33
N ARG A 175 0.31 -0.41 12.73
CA ARG A 175 0.54 -1.25 13.91
C ARG A 175 0.63 -0.38 15.16
N PRO A 176 -0.09 -0.75 16.24
CA PRO A 176 0.07 -0.05 17.50
C PRO A 176 1.47 -0.28 18.09
N ALA A 177 1.94 0.68 18.89
CA ALA A 177 3.23 0.55 19.57
C ALA A 177 3.33 -0.81 20.28
N PRO A 178 4.45 -1.55 20.15
CA PRO A 178 4.57 -2.86 20.75
C PRO A 178 4.50 -2.79 22.28
N LEU A 179 3.81 -3.75 22.89
CA LEU A 179 3.83 -3.97 24.34
C LEU A 179 4.50 -5.32 24.62
N GLY A 180 5.30 -5.40 25.65
CA GLY A 180 5.88 -6.66 26.07
C GLY A 180 4.79 -7.66 26.48
N PRO A 181 4.84 -8.93 26.00
CA PRO A 181 3.79 -9.92 26.32
C PRO A 181 3.56 -10.12 27.82
N LEU A 182 4.63 -10.14 28.61
CA LEU A 182 4.53 -10.27 30.06
C LEU A 182 3.88 -9.05 30.72
N ALA A 183 4.16 -7.84 30.21
CA ALA A 183 3.50 -6.63 30.69
C ALA A 183 2.00 -6.63 30.37
N GLN A 184 1.60 -7.16 29.20
CA GLN A 184 0.19 -7.33 28.86
C GLN A 184 -0.53 -8.31 29.79
N LEU A 185 0.06 -9.45 30.08
CA LEU A 185 -0.50 -10.43 31.01
C LEU A 185 -0.65 -9.83 32.41
N ALA A 186 0.40 -9.20 32.94
CA ALA A 186 0.37 -8.58 34.26
C ALA A 186 -0.65 -7.42 34.38
N ALA A 187 -0.88 -6.69 33.27
CA ALA A 187 -1.92 -5.66 33.21
C ALA A 187 -3.33 -6.28 33.17
N ALA A 188 -3.52 -7.31 32.37
CA ALA A 188 -4.82 -7.97 32.22
C ALA A 188 -5.35 -8.56 33.54
N GLU A 189 -4.45 -9.07 34.40
CA GLU A 189 -4.81 -9.59 35.72
C GLU A 189 -5.23 -8.49 36.75
N LYS A 190 -4.89 -7.24 36.47
CA LYS A 190 -5.12 -6.11 37.39
C LYS A 190 -6.23 -5.16 36.94
N VAL A 191 -6.67 -5.25 35.68
CA VAL A 191 -7.70 -4.34 35.13
C VAL A 191 -9.03 -4.58 35.83
N SER A 192 -9.63 -3.49 36.28
CA SER A 192 -10.93 -3.46 36.92
C SER A 192 -11.87 -2.48 36.19
N ALA A 193 -13.18 -2.58 36.45
CA ALA A 193 -14.19 -1.71 35.81
C ALA A 193 -14.04 -0.22 36.16
N GLY A 194 -13.27 0.12 37.23
CA GLY A 194 -13.01 1.50 37.62
C GLY A 194 -11.74 2.11 37.03
N ASP A 195 -10.95 1.34 36.31
CA ASP A 195 -9.69 1.83 35.76
C ASP A 195 -9.87 2.73 34.55
N VAL A 196 -9.07 3.78 34.49
CA VAL A 196 -8.97 4.64 33.31
C VAL A 196 -7.99 4.01 32.33
N VAL A 197 -8.49 3.69 31.12
CA VAL A 197 -7.67 3.16 30.03
C VAL A 197 -7.37 4.23 29.01
N VAL A 198 -6.19 4.18 28.40
CA VAL A 198 -5.79 5.04 27.31
C VAL A 198 -5.51 4.22 26.06
N LEU A 199 -5.77 4.81 24.91
CA LEU A 199 -5.44 4.15 23.63
C LEU A 199 -3.93 4.02 23.50
N ARG A 200 -3.50 2.83 23.12
CA ARG A 200 -2.10 2.55 22.80
C ARG A 200 -1.64 3.43 21.64
N PRO A 201 -0.46 4.07 21.70
CA PRO A 201 0.06 4.86 20.58
C PRO A 201 0.05 4.06 19.27
N GLY A 202 -0.44 4.68 18.21
CA GLY A 202 -0.61 4.05 16.90
C GLY A 202 -1.82 3.12 16.77
N LEU A 203 -2.56 2.80 17.85
CA LEU A 203 -3.82 2.08 17.73
C LEU A 203 -4.90 3.02 17.17
N ARG A 204 -5.38 2.70 15.97
CA ARG A 204 -6.53 3.39 15.39
C ARG A 204 -7.80 2.64 15.75
N CYS A 205 -8.74 3.35 16.34
CA CYS A 205 -10.08 2.83 16.58
C CYS A 205 -11.11 3.92 16.31
N ALA A 206 -12.34 3.53 16.05
CA ALA A 206 -13.46 4.43 15.92
C ALA A 206 -14.63 3.86 16.72
N LEU A 207 -15.34 4.74 17.43
CA LEU A 207 -16.65 4.40 17.97
C LEU A 207 -17.63 4.36 16.79
N GLY A 208 -18.25 3.20 16.60
CA GLY A 208 -19.32 3.01 15.62
C GLY A 208 -20.67 3.48 16.18
N GLY A 209 -21.70 3.44 15.33
CA GLY A 209 -23.09 3.62 15.77
C GLY A 209 -23.51 2.57 16.80
N PRO A 210 -24.80 2.56 17.19
CA PRO A 210 -25.32 1.62 18.18
C PRO A 210 -24.91 0.18 17.82
N GLY A 211 -24.50 -0.57 18.81
CA GLY A 211 -24.16 -1.99 18.67
C GLY A 211 -25.40 -2.80 18.27
N ASP A 212 -25.19 -4.08 17.94
CA ASP A 212 -26.28 -4.99 17.56
C ASP A 212 -27.20 -5.34 18.76
N ARG A 213 -26.83 -4.91 19.98
CA ARG A 213 -27.60 -5.05 21.20
C ARG A 213 -27.93 -3.66 21.73
N GLU A 214 -29.18 -3.50 22.23
CA GLU A 214 -29.63 -2.27 22.87
C GLU A 214 -28.67 -1.87 24.03
N GLY A 215 -28.25 -0.62 24.03
CA GLY A 215 -27.34 -0.07 25.06
C GLY A 215 -25.85 -0.36 24.83
N THR A 216 -25.47 -1.02 23.72
CA THR A 216 -24.06 -1.27 23.40
C THR A 216 -23.53 -0.32 22.33
N VAL A 217 -22.22 -0.05 22.36
CA VAL A 217 -21.50 0.75 21.38
C VAL A 217 -20.50 -0.14 20.67
N ARG A 218 -20.41 -0.01 19.35
CA ARG A 218 -19.43 -0.75 18.56
C ARG A 218 -18.09 -0.03 18.54
N LEU A 219 -17.05 -0.66 19.07
CA LEU A 219 -15.66 -0.23 18.91
C LEU A 219 -15.07 -0.92 17.68
N ARG A 220 -14.77 -0.15 16.63
CA ARG A 220 -14.11 -0.65 15.42
C ARG A 220 -12.60 -0.57 15.58
N LEU A 221 -11.93 -1.70 15.43
CA LEU A 221 -10.48 -1.85 15.34
C LEU A 221 -10.10 -2.15 13.88
N PRO A 222 -8.83 -2.05 13.48
CA PRO A 222 -8.39 -2.32 12.11
C PRO A 222 -8.87 -3.65 11.54
N ASP A 223 -8.80 -4.71 12.35
CA ASP A 223 -9.07 -6.09 11.90
C ASP A 223 -10.33 -6.71 12.52
N THR A 224 -11.02 -6.00 13.41
CA THR A 224 -12.18 -6.54 14.12
C THR A 224 -13.07 -5.44 14.71
N SER A 225 -14.22 -5.84 15.22
CA SER A 225 -15.11 -4.96 15.98
C SER A 225 -15.43 -5.60 17.33
N LEU A 226 -15.46 -4.79 18.37
CA LEU A 226 -15.92 -5.19 19.69
C LEU A 226 -17.25 -4.49 20.01
N HIS A 227 -18.13 -5.17 20.70
CA HIS A 227 -19.37 -4.61 21.23
C HIS A 227 -19.14 -4.33 22.72
N LEU A 228 -19.24 -3.06 23.10
CA LEU A 228 -19.05 -2.57 24.46
C LEU A 228 -20.38 -2.24 25.12
#